data_ec08c44cd9c6cf430a0f5910cce54021
#
_entry.id   ec08c44cd9c6cf430a0f5910cce54021
#
_cell.length_a   1.000
_cell.length_b   1.000
_cell.length_c   1.000
_cell.angle_alpha   90.00
_cell.angle_beta   90.00
_cell.angle_gamma   90.00
#
_symmetry.space_group_name_H-M   'P 1'
#
loop_
_entity.id
_entity.type
_entity.pdbx_description
1 polymer ?
#
loop_
_entity_poly.entity_id
_entity_poly.type
_entity_poly.pdbx_seq_one_letter_code
_entity_poly.pdbx_strand_id
1 'polypeptide(L)'
;MVEPRRPGSSTPPGALVRTLVLLWLSGAALRATILALPPVLPRVTAELGLHATDIGLLTGLPPLLFALAAVPGAALIARFGAVSTLLAGLVLNALGAAARGLAPDAATLEAATALMCLGVAVMQPTLPSLVRTWAPTRIGFATAVYTNGLLVGELVPIAWVPEPVLPLVGGGWRASLVVWALPVLAAALLIAVLGRQPHAAGAPATGWWPNWRDGRVWRCGLLLGGVNATYFGLNGFVPGWLTAAGSASLVQPALIALNLAQIPASLLLLAFAGRLVRVPMAYGSAGIMLLAGVLGIVLMPGPAAVAWAALAGFAGAVLLTLALALPSLLGDAADVPRLSAAMFTISYGLAMGAALLAGQLWSMTGLPALAFLPFALTALAATLLGATLKRRLPGPPA
;
A
#
# COMPACT_ATOMS: atom_id res chain seq x y z
N MET A 1 -20.98 -37.12 17.06
CA MET A 1 -20.74 -37.52 15.67
C MET A 1 -20.98 -36.29 14.83
N VAL A 2 -19.93 -35.53 14.48
CA VAL A 2 -20.02 -34.31 13.67
C VAL A 2 -19.75 -34.74 12.23
N GLU A 3 -20.73 -34.61 11.37
CA GLU A 3 -20.64 -34.94 9.95
C GLU A 3 -19.50 -34.13 9.29
N PRO A 4 -18.56 -34.77 8.55
CA PRO A 4 -17.54 -34.03 7.83
C PRO A 4 -18.20 -33.21 6.72
N ARG A 5 -18.01 -31.88 6.74
CA ARG A 5 -18.50 -30.98 5.68
C ARG A 5 -17.98 -31.47 4.33
N ARG A 6 -18.92 -31.74 3.43
CA ARG A 6 -18.65 -32.15 2.03
C ARG A 6 -17.80 -31.08 1.34
N PRO A 7 -16.71 -31.46 0.62
CA PRO A 7 -15.99 -30.54 -0.24
C PRO A 7 -16.93 -30.16 -1.41
N GLY A 8 -17.36 -28.90 -1.47
CA GLY A 8 -18.21 -28.42 -2.56
C GLY A 8 -19.29 -27.41 -2.16
N SER A 9 -19.44 -27.02 -0.89
CA SER A 9 -20.42 -25.98 -0.53
C SER A 9 -19.91 -24.61 -0.95
N SER A 10 -20.43 -24.09 -2.08
CA SER A 10 -20.24 -22.71 -2.49
C SER A 10 -20.65 -21.77 -1.36
N THR A 11 -19.75 -20.87 -0.97
CA THR A 11 -20.05 -19.83 0.02
C THR A 11 -21.32 -19.09 -0.40
N PRO A 12 -22.33 -18.94 0.47
CA PRO A 12 -23.57 -18.25 0.09
C PRO A 12 -23.24 -16.85 -0.47
N PRO A 13 -23.91 -16.39 -1.53
CA PRO A 13 -23.59 -15.12 -2.20
C PRO A 13 -23.48 -13.92 -1.25
N GLY A 14 -24.37 -13.83 -0.26
CA GLY A 14 -24.34 -12.75 0.74
C GLY A 14 -23.12 -12.80 1.67
N ALA A 15 -22.56 -13.98 1.95
CA ALA A 15 -21.35 -14.11 2.77
C ALA A 15 -20.11 -13.65 2.01
N LEU A 16 -20.05 -13.90 0.69
CA LEU A 16 -18.97 -13.41 -0.15
C LEU A 16 -18.99 -11.88 -0.26
N VAL A 17 -20.15 -11.30 -0.57
CA VAL A 17 -20.30 -9.83 -0.68
C VAL A 17 -19.86 -9.16 0.63
N ARG A 18 -20.34 -9.65 1.78
CA ARG A 18 -19.91 -9.16 3.09
C ARG A 18 -18.39 -9.19 3.26
N THR A 19 -17.75 -10.31 2.93
CA THR A 19 -16.29 -10.47 3.01
C THR A 19 -15.58 -9.43 2.14
N LEU A 20 -16.02 -9.25 0.91
CA LEU A 20 -15.42 -8.30 -0.03
C LEU A 20 -15.57 -6.85 0.44
N VAL A 21 -16.74 -6.49 0.99
CA VAL A 21 -16.98 -5.15 1.56
C VAL A 21 -16.03 -4.90 2.75
N LEU A 22 -15.89 -5.85 3.68
CA LEU A 22 -14.98 -5.71 4.81
C LEU A 22 -13.53 -5.57 4.37
N LEU A 23 -13.09 -6.33 3.38
CA LEU A 23 -11.75 -6.23 2.79
C LEU A 23 -11.54 -4.88 2.10
N TRP A 24 -12.53 -4.40 1.35
CA TRP A 24 -12.49 -3.11 0.66
C TRP A 24 -12.37 -1.95 1.66
N LEU A 25 -13.21 -1.93 2.70
CA LEU A 25 -13.17 -0.91 3.75
C LEU A 25 -11.83 -0.93 4.50
N SER A 26 -11.30 -2.13 4.78
CA SER A 26 -9.97 -2.27 5.40
C SER A 26 -8.86 -1.73 4.50
N GLY A 27 -8.95 -1.98 3.20
CA GLY A 27 -8.04 -1.43 2.20
C GLY A 27 -8.10 0.10 2.17
N ALA A 28 -9.29 0.68 2.12
CA ALA A 28 -9.48 2.14 2.14
C ALA A 28 -8.90 2.78 3.42
N ALA A 29 -9.10 2.14 4.57
CA ALA A 29 -8.58 2.61 5.85
C ALA A 29 -7.04 2.64 5.93
N LEU A 30 -6.32 1.88 5.09
CA LEU A 30 -4.85 1.93 5.04
C LEU A 30 -4.30 3.26 4.53
N ARG A 31 -5.07 4.02 3.76
CA ARG A 31 -4.58 5.23 3.09
C ARG A 31 -5.36 6.49 3.43
N ALA A 32 -6.64 6.39 3.75
CA ALA A 32 -7.53 7.53 3.89
C ALA A 32 -7.02 8.58 4.90
N THR A 33 -6.56 8.13 6.06
CA THR A 33 -6.05 9.04 7.10
C THR A 33 -4.69 9.64 6.77
N ILE A 34 -3.84 8.90 6.04
CA ILE A 34 -2.51 9.37 5.63
C ILE A 34 -2.66 10.51 4.61
N LEU A 35 -3.48 10.28 3.60
CA LEU A 35 -3.66 11.18 2.47
C LEU A 35 -4.61 12.36 2.78
N ALA A 36 -5.21 12.38 3.96
CA ALA A 36 -5.97 13.54 4.44
C ALA A 36 -5.08 14.73 4.86
N LEU A 37 -3.78 14.52 5.17
CA LEU A 37 -2.87 15.58 5.60
C LEU A 37 -2.36 16.46 4.44
N PRO A 38 -1.87 15.92 3.31
CA PRO A 38 -1.25 16.73 2.25
C PRO A 38 -2.09 17.93 1.79
N PRO A 39 -3.42 17.83 1.57
CA PRO A 39 -4.22 18.97 1.13
C PRO A 39 -4.32 20.11 2.15
N VAL A 40 -4.16 19.82 3.43
CA VAL A 40 -4.21 20.81 4.52
C VAL A 40 -2.83 21.22 5.02
N LEU A 41 -1.77 20.56 4.56
CA LEU A 41 -0.40 20.78 5.04
C LEU A 41 0.04 22.26 4.98
N PRO A 42 -0.29 23.07 3.96
CA PRO A 42 0.05 24.49 3.95
C PRO A 42 -0.57 25.26 5.12
N ARG A 43 -1.82 24.95 5.48
CA ARG A 43 -2.53 25.56 6.63
C ARG A 43 -1.92 25.12 7.96
N VAL A 44 -1.60 23.85 8.09
CA VAL A 44 -0.92 23.28 9.26
C VAL A 44 0.46 23.93 9.44
N THR A 45 1.22 24.05 8.36
CA THR A 45 2.53 24.72 8.36
C THR A 45 2.44 26.17 8.81
N ALA A 46 1.47 26.91 8.30
CA ALA A 46 1.29 28.32 8.67
C ALA A 46 0.87 28.50 10.14
N GLU A 47 0.03 27.60 10.68
CA GLU A 47 -0.49 27.72 12.05
C GLU A 47 0.46 27.19 13.10
N LEU A 48 1.12 26.04 12.86
CA LEU A 48 2.05 25.41 13.79
C LEU A 48 3.51 25.82 13.60
N GLY A 49 3.83 26.64 12.58
CA GLY A 49 5.18 27.07 12.29
C GLY A 49 6.10 25.92 11.88
N LEU A 50 5.60 24.93 11.11
CA LEU A 50 6.38 23.76 10.72
C LEU A 50 7.60 24.14 9.89
N HIS A 51 8.76 23.59 10.25
CA HIS A 51 9.98 23.70 9.46
C HIS A 51 10.05 22.59 8.40
N ALA A 52 11.00 22.71 7.47
CA ALA A 52 11.20 21.70 6.44
C ALA A 52 11.51 20.30 7.02
N THR A 53 12.18 20.26 8.17
CA THR A 53 12.46 19.02 8.91
C THR A 53 11.20 18.33 9.40
N ASP A 54 10.22 19.09 9.94
CA ASP A 54 8.97 18.56 10.46
C ASP A 54 8.12 18.00 9.30
N ILE A 55 8.06 18.73 8.18
CA ILE A 55 7.39 18.26 6.96
C ILE A 55 8.06 16.98 6.43
N GLY A 56 9.40 16.95 6.42
CA GLY A 56 10.17 15.78 6.04
C GLY A 56 9.88 14.57 6.94
N LEU A 57 9.78 14.80 8.26
CA LEU A 57 9.46 13.77 9.22
C LEU A 57 8.03 13.26 9.02
N LEU A 58 7.04 14.14 8.93
CA LEU A 58 5.64 13.80 8.72
C LEU A 58 5.42 12.97 7.44
N THR A 59 6.18 13.24 6.39
CA THR A 59 6.07 12.50 5.11
C THR A 59 6.92 11.21 5.10
N GLY A 60 8.00 11.15 5.87
CA GLY A 60 8.89 9.98 5.97
C GLY A 60 8.45 8.94 7.01
N LEU A 61 7.68 9.34 8.03
CA LEU A 61 7.17 8.44 9.06
C LEU A 61 6.39 7.23 8.53
N PRO A 62 5.44 7.39 7.57
CA PRO A 62 4.66 6.26 7.10
C PRO A 62 5.53 5.11 6.56
N PRO A 63 6.39 5.27 5.53
CA PRO A 63 7.18 4.16 5.02
C PRO A 63 8.15 3.58 6.04
N LEU A 64 8.72 4.42 6.92
CA LEU A 64 9.61 3.97 7.99
C LEU A 64 8.88 3.02 8.96
N LEU A 65 7.73 3.45 9.48
CA LEU A 65 6.97 2.65 10.43
C LEU A 65 6.35 1.40 9.78
N PHE A 66 6.01 1.46 8.50
CA PHE A 66 5.55 0.29 7.75
C PHE A 66 6.65 -0.77 7.62
N ALA A 67 7.90 -0.36 7.43
CA ALA A 67 9.03 -1.28 7.42
C ALA A 67 9.26 -1.91 8.80
N LEU A 68 9.21 -1.10 9.87
CA LEU A 68 9.57 -1.54 11.22
C LEU A 68 8.47 -2.36 11.92
N ALA A 69 7.19 -1.96 11.74
CA ALA A 69 6.08 -2.54 12.49
C ALA A 69 5.37 -3.71 11.79
N ALA A 70 5.76 -4.07 10.56
CA ALA A 70 5.15 -5.20 9.86
C ALA A 70 5.43 -6.55 10.58
N VAL A 71 6.67 -6.76 11.04
CA VAL A 71 7.04 -8.00 11.77
C VAL A 71 6.37 -8.08 13.15
N PRO A 72 6.36 -7.02 14.00
CA PRO A 72 5.48 -6.95 15.17
C PRO A 72 4.01 -7.25 14.85
N GLY A 73 3.49 -6.78 13.72
CA GLY A 73 2.14 -7.10 13.23
C GLY A 73 1.91 -8.61 13.07
N ALA A 74 2.88 -9.34 12.52
CA ALA A 74 2.78 -10.80 12.43
C ALA A 74 2.77 -11.48 13.80
N ALA A 75 3.52 -10.98 14.78
CA ALA A 75 3.48 -11.45 16.16
C ALA A 75 2.09 -11.25 16.79
N LEU A 76 1.46 -10.11 16.55
CA LEU A 76 0.10 -9.86 17.02
C LEU A 76 -0.91 -10.79 16.35
N ILE A 77 -0.77 -11.06 15.05
CA ILE A 77 -1.62 -12.02 14.32
C ILE A 77 -1.46 -13.42 14.93
N ALA A 78 -0.23 -13.86 15.21
CA ALA A 78 0.03 -15.18 15.79
C ALA A 78 -0.57 -15.31 17.19
N ARG A 79 -0.59 -14.23 17.98
CA ARG A 79 -1.08 -14.25 19.36
C ARG A 79 -2.58 -14.03 19.47
N PHE A 80 -3.16 -13.11 18.69
CA PHE A 80 -4.54 -12.64 18.85
C PHE A 80 -5.43 -12.97 17.64
N GLY A 81 -4.85 -13.48 16.56
CA GLY A 81 -5.54 -13.73 15.29
C GLY A 81 -5.66 -12.50 14.40
N ALA A 82 -5.90 -12.75 13.10
CA ALA A 82 -5.88 -11.69 12.10
C ALA A 82 -6.99 -10.63 12.26
N VAL A 83 -8.20 -11.04 12.65
CA VAL A 83 -9.34 -10.09 12.83
C VAL A 83 -9.09 -9.18 14.02
N SER A 84 -8.67 -9.73 15.17
CA SER A 84 -8.38 -8.92 16.38
C SER A 84 -7.24 -7.96 16.13
N THR A 85 -6.20 -8.39 15.40
CA THR A 85 -5.07 -7.55 15.01
C THR A 85 -5.50 -6.44 14.04
N LEU A 86 -6.37 -6.75 13.06
CA LEU A 86 -6.95 -5.75 12.17
C LEU A 86 -7.76 -4.71 12.95
N LEU A 87 -8.60 -5.15 13.90
CA LEU A 87 -9.40 -4.24 14.74
C LEU A 87 -8.50 -3.33 15.58
N ALA A 88 -7.48 -3.88 16.24
CA ALA A 88 -6.53 -3.10 17.00
C ALA A 88 -5.83 -2.05 16.12
N GLY A 89 -5.40 -2.44 14.90
CA GLY A 89 -4.80 -1.53 13.93
C GLY A 89 -5.75 -0.42 13.47
N LEU A 90 -7.02 -0.74 13.18
CA LEU A 90 -8.03 0.25 12.79
C LEU A 90 -8.32 1.25 13.92
N VAL A 91 -8.47 0.77 15.15
CA VAL A 91 -8.69 1.64 16.32
C VAL A 91 -7.48 2.55 16.53
N LEU A 92 -6.26 2.01 16.49
CA LEU A 92 -5.03 2.77 16.63
C LEU A 92 -4.87 3.82 15.53
N ASN A 93 -5.17 3.45 14.28
CA ASN A 93 -5.20 4.37 13.13
C ASN A 93 -6.21 5.51 13.37
N ALA A 94 -7.44 5.19 13.76
CA ALA A 94 -8.47 6.19 13.99
C ALA A 94 -8.14 7.13 15.16
N LEU A 95 -7.61 6.59 16.28
CA LEU A 95 -7.18 7.39 17.43
C LEU A 95 -6.04 8.33 17.05
N GLY A 96 -5.02 7.83 16.34
CA GLY A 96 -3.92 8.66 15.84
C GLY A 96 -4.40 9.73 14.86
N ALA A 97 -5.32 9.39 13.96
CA ALA A 97 -5.90 10.34 13.00
C ALA A 97 -6.70 11.45 13.72
N ALA A 98 -7.51 11.09 14.72
CA ALA A 98 -8.24 12.07 15.54
C ALA A 98 -7.29 12.95 16.38
N ALA A 99 -6.26 12.33 16.99
CA ALA A 99 -5.26 13.05 17.79
C ALA A 99 -4.49 14.10 16.96
N ARG A 100 -4.26 13.84 15.66
CA ARG A 100 -3.66 14.83 14.75
C ARG A 100 -4.48 16.11 14.65
N GLY A 101 -5.82 16.01 14.64
CA GLY A 101 -6.71 17.17 14.65
C GLY A 101 -6.73 17.92 15.98
N LEU A 102 -6.21 17.32 17.05
CA LEU A 102 -6.12 17.94 18.39
C LEU A 102 -4.71 18.43 18.72
N ALA A 103 -3.75 18.28 17.80
CA ALA A 103 -2.36 18.61 18.05
C ALA A 103 -2.14 20.11 18.27
N PRO A 104 -1.57 20.56 19.41
CA PRO A 104 -1.29 21.96 19.67
C PRO A 104 0.02 22.44 19.01
N ASP A 105 0.94 21.53 18.69
CA ASP A 105 2.28 21.79 18.18
C ASP A 105 2.77 20.69 17.21
N ALA A 106 3.93 20.92 16.61
CA ALA A 106 4.56 20.01 15.65
C ALA A 106 4.85 18.64 16.27
N ALA A 107 5.43 18.59 17.47
CA ALA A 107 5.83 17.34 18.12
C ALA A 107 4.61 16.44 18.42
N THR A 108 3.51 17.02 18.88
CA THR A 108 2.27 16.30 19.12
C THR A 108 1.65 15.79 17.80
N LEU A 109 1.72 16.60 16.73
CA LEU A 109 1.26 16.19 15.40
C LEU A 109 2.08 15.00 14.87
N GLU A 110 3.39 15.02 15.03
CA GLU A 110 4.30 13.95 14.66
C GLU A 110 4.04 12.67 15.44
N ALA A 111 3.90 12.78 16.77
CA ALA A 111 3.58 11.65 17.64
C ALA A 111 2.23 11.02 17.29
N ALA A 112 1.20 11.84 17.03
CA ALA A 112 -0.11 11.38 16.60
C ALA A 112 -0.06 10.72 15.21
N THR A 113 0.77 11.25 14.30
CA THR A 113 1.02 10.65 12.97
C THR A 113 1.74 9.31 13.13
N ALA A 114 2.73 9.20 14.01
CA ALA A 114 3.41 7.93 14.29
C ALA A 114 2.44 6.89 14.85
N LEU A 115 1.57 7.26 15.78
CA LEU A 115 0.53 6.38 16.32
C LEU A 115 -0.41 5.87 15.24
N MET A 116 -0.89 6.76 14.37
CA MET A 116 -1.73 6.43 13.23
C MET A 116 -1.01 5.44 12.28
N CYS A 117 0.24 5.73 11.94
CA CYS A 117 1.05 4.89 11.04
C CYS A 117 1.36 3.51 11.63
N LEU A 118 1.57 3.40 12.95
CA LEU A 118 1.70 2.10 13.63
C LEU A 118 0.43 1.26 13.47
N GLY A 119 -0.75 1.87 13.62
CA GLY A 119 -2.02 1.21 13.34
C GLY A 119 -2.09 0.67 11.91
N VAL A 120 -1.78 1.50 10.92
CA VAL A 120 -1.74 1.10 9.51
C VAL A 120 -0.71 -0.02 9.28
N ALA A 121 0.48 0.08 9.84
CA ALA A 121 1.55 -0.89 9.65
C ALA A 121 1.16 -2.30 10.13
N VAL A 122 0.48 -2.36 11.29
CA VAL A 122 -0.02 -3.62 11.87
C VAL A 122 -1.16 -4.21 11.01
N MET A 123 -1.99 -3.37 10.39
CA MET A 123 -3.06 -3.82 9.50
C MET A 123 -2.54 -4.48 8.20
N GLN A 124 -1.40 -4.05 7.68
CA GLN A 124 -0.92 -4.50 6.36
C GLN A 124 -0.77 -6.02 6.25
N PRO A 125 -0.06 -6.75 7.16
CA PRO A 125 0.07 -8.20 7.06
C PRO A 125 -1.24 -8.95 7.37
N THR A 126 -2.26 -8.30 7.99
CA THR A 126 -3.55 -8.94 8.25
C THR A 126 -4.35 -9.16 6.98
N LEU A 127 -4.28 -8.25 6.00
CA LEU A 127 -5.12 -8.32 4.80
C LEU A 127 -4.83 -9.55 3.92
N PRO A 128 -3.58 -9.87 3.54
CA PRO A 128 -3.29 -11.12 2.85
C PRO A 128 -3.71 -12.35 3.65
N SER A 129 -3.56 -12.32 4.99
CA SER A 129 -3.99 -13.41 5.88
C SER A 129 -5.51 -13.61 5.84
N LEU A 130 -6.28 -12.52 5.88
CA LEU A 130 -7.74 -12.56 5.78
C LEU A 130 -8.21 -12.95 4.38
N VAL A 131 -7.54 -12.48 3.33
CA VAL A 131 -7.83 -12.95 1.95
C VAL A 131 -7.67 -14.46 1.86
N ARG A 132 -6.59 -15.02 2.41
CA ARG A 132 -6.34 -16.46 2.39
C ARG A 132 -7.41 -17.27 3.14
N THR A 133 -7.92 -16.73 4.24
CA THR A 133 -8.89 -17.43 5.12
C THR A 133 -10.34 -17.16 4.72
N TRP A 134 -10.68 -15.94 4.32
CA TRP A 134 -12.05 -15.55 4.01
C TRP A 134 -12.45 -15.83 2.55
N ALA A 135 -11.50 -15.84 1.61
CA ALA A 135 -11.74 -16.03 0.20
C ALA A 135 -10.71 -16.98 -0.46
N PRO A 136 -10.50 -18.20 0.06
CA PRO A 136 -9.41 -19.10 -0.37
C PRO A 136 -9.52 -19.50 -1.85
N THR A 137 -10.71 -19.58 -2.40
CA THR A 137 -10.97 -19.92 -3.82
C THR A 137 -10.88 -18.73 -4.76
N ARG A 138 -10.84 -17.48 -4.22
CA ARG A 138 -10.88 -16.24 -5.00
C ARG A 138 -9.80 -15.24 -4.58
N ILE A 139 -8.61 -15.73 -4.20
CA ILE A 139 -7.50 -14.92 -3.67
C ILE A 139 -7.22 -13.70 -4.56
N GLY A 140 -7.01 -13.87 -5.85
CA GLY A 140 -6.70 -12.79 -6.77
C GLY A 140 -7.79 -11.70 -6.81
N PHE A 141 -9.06 -12.10 -6.88
CA PHE A 141 -10.18 -11.16 -6.88
C PHE A 141 -10.32 -10.43 -5.54
N ALA A 142 -10.23 -11.14 -4.42
CA ALA A 142 -10.30 -10.52 -3.10
C ALA A 142 -9.14 -9.56 -2.84
N THR A 143 -7.94 -9.90 -3.35
CA THR A 143 -6.78 -8.99 -3.33
C THR A 143 -7.06 -7.74 -4.16
N ALA A 144 -7.57 -7.88 -5.39
CA ALA A 144 -7.93 -6.75 -6.23
C ALA A 144 -8.99 -5.84 -5.58
N VAL A 145 -9.94 -6.43 -4.85
CA VAL A 145 -10.96 -5.66 -4.13
C VAL A 145 -10.35 -4.81 -3.01
N TYR A 146 -9.50 -5.37 -2.16
CA TYR A 146 -8.90 -4.54 -1.10
C TYR A 146 -7.86 -3.55 -1.62
N THR A 147 -7.13 -3.86 -2.69
CA THR A 147 -6.23 -2.90 -3.34
C THR A 147 -6.99 -1.79 -4.06
N ASN A 148 -8.16 -2.07 -4.64
CA ASN A 148 -9.06 -1.02 -5.12
C ASN A 148 -9.51 -0.12 -3.96
N GLY A 149 -9.91 -0.71 -2.82
CA GLY A 149 -10.20 0.04 -1.59
C GLY A 149 -9.03 0.95 -1.19
N LEU A 150 -7.79 0.43 -1.20
CA LEU A 150 -6.59 1.20 -0.90
C LEU A 150 -6.44 2.41 -1.83
N LEU A 151 -6.61 2.23 -3.15
CA LEU A 151 -6.55 3.33 -4.12
C LEU A 151 -7.67 4.36 -3.92
N VAL A 152 -8.90 3.92 -3.64
CA VAL A 152 -10.01 4.83 -3.34
C VAL A 152 -9.74 5.59 -2.04
N GLY A 153 -9.23 4.92 -1.00
CA GLY A 153 -8.79 5.54 0.25
C GLY A 153 -7.64 6.52 0.08
N GLU A 154 -6.86 6.41 -0.99
CA GLU A 154 -5.82 7.37 -1.36
C GLU A 154 -6.41 8.61 -2.07
N LEU A 155 -7.26 8.39 -3.06
CA LEU A 155 -7.78 9.45 -3.93
C LEU A 155 -8.88 10.29 -3.27
N VAL A 156 -9.79 9.65 -2.52
CA VAL A 156 -10.95 10.34 -1.94
C VAL A 156 -10.54 11.45 -0.97
N PRO A 157 -9.61 11.26 0.00
CA PRO A 157 -9.18 12.36 0.86
C PRO A 157 -8.52 13.51 0.09
N ILE A 158 -7.69 13.20 -0.91
CA ILE A 158 -7.03 14.22 -1.73
C ILE A 158 -8.06 15.10 -2.45
N ALA A 159 -9.12 14.47 -2.98
CA ALA A 159 -10.16 15.17 -3.70
C ALA A 159 -11.17 15.88 -2.76
N TRP A 160 -11.53 15.24 -1.64
CA TRP A 160 -12.65 15.69 -0.80
C TRP A 160 -12.21 16.59 0.37
N VAL A 161 -10.95 16.59 0.78
CA VAL A 161 -10.48 17.49 1.83
C VAL A 161 -10.63 18.95 1.41
N PRO A 162 -10.19 19.40 0.20
CA PRO A 162 -10.41 20.76 -0.23
C PRO A 162 -11.90 21.10 -0.38
N GLU A 163 -12.66 20.19 -0.99
CA GLU A 163 -14.11 20.27 -1.17
C GLU A 163 -14.68 18.83 -1.25
N PRO A 164 -15.71 18.48 -0.45
CA PRO A 164 -16.55 19.34 0.41
C PRO A 164 -16.12 19.41 1.88
N VAL A 165 -15.09 18.68 2.35
CA VAL A 165 -14.86 18.50 3.79
C VAL A 165 -14.47 19.82 4.48
N LEU A 166 -13.48 20.55 3.99
CA LEU A 166 -13.06 21.82 4.61
C LEU A 166 -14.19 22.84 4.75
N PRO A 167 -15.00 23.13 3.70
CA PRO A 167 -16.15 24.01 3.85
C PRO A 167 -17.16 23.53 4.90
N LEU A 168 -17.45 22.23 4.93
CA LEU A 168 -18.42 21.64 5.89
C LEU A 168 -17.97 21.79 7.35
N VAL A 169 -16.67 21.81 7.60
CA VAL A 169 -16.10 21.94 8.96
C VAL A 169 -15.65 23.38 9.26
N GLY A 170 -16.17 24.38 8.56
CA GLY A 170 -15.85 25.80 8.77
C GLY A 170 -14.41 26.17 8.39
N GLY A 171 -13.78 25.43 7.48
CA GLY A 171 -12.43 25.69 6.99
C GLY A 171 -11.30 25.23 7.91
N GLY A 172 -11.63 24.64 9.06
CA GLY A 172 -10.65 24.19 10.06
C GLY A 172 -9.94 22.88 9.65
N TRP A 173 -8.62 22.92 9.50
CA TRP A 173 -7.83 21.73 9.16
C TRP A 173 -7.88 20.66 10.26
N ARG A 174 -7.98 21.08 11.54
CA ARG A 174 -8.11 20.18 12.68
C ARG A 174 -9.36 19.32 12.59
N ALA A 175 -10.51 19.96 12.40
CA ALA A 175 -11.78 19.26 12.25
C ALA A 175 -11.79 18.37 10.99
N SER A 176 -11.16 18.81 9.89
CA SER A 176 -10.99 17.99 8.69
C SER A 176 -10.23 16.68 8.98
N LEU A 177 -9.13 16.72 9.73
CA LEU A 177 -8.38 15.50 10.10
C LEU A 177 -9.19 14.58 11.01
N VAL A 178 -9.95 15.13 11.96
CA VAL A 178 -10.85 14.33 12.82
C VAL A 178 -11.94 13.63 12.01
N VAL A 179 -12.53 14.31 11.02
CA VAL A 179 -13.57 13.71 10.16
C VAL A 179 -13.07 12.44 9.46
N TRP A 180 -11.80 12.39 9.04
CA TRP A 180 -11.23 11.20 8.40
C TRP A 180 -10.99 10.02 9.35
N ALA A 181 -11.06 10.19 10.65
CA ALA A 181 -11.09 9.09 11.61
C ALA A 181 -12.45 8.35 11.59
N LEU A 182 -13.55 9.01 11.23
CA LEU A 182 -14.90 8.43 11.25
C LEU A 182 -15.09 7.24 10.30
N PRO A 183 -14.68 7.30 9.02
CA PRO A 183 -14.75 6.14 8.12
C PRO A 183 -13.95 4.94 8.64
N VAL A 184 -12.79 5.19 9.27
CA VAL A 184 -11.95 4.14 9.84
C VAL A 184 -12.61 3.50 11.06
N LEU A 185 -13.22 4.29 11.94
CA LEU A 185 -14.02 3.79 13.06
C LEU A 185 -15.25 3.02 12.59
N ALA A 186 -15.94 3.50 11.56
CA ALA A 186 -17.06 2.78 10.96
C ALA A 186 -16.61 1.41 10.38
N ALA A 187 -15.46 1.37 9.71
CA ALA A 187 -14.88 0.11 9.24
C ALA A 187 -14.54 -0.82 10.41
N ALA A 188 -13.95 -0.29 11.50
CA ALA A 188 -13.66 -1.07 12.70
C ALA A 188 -14.94 -1.66 13.32
N LEU A 189 -16.00 -0.87 13.46
CA LEU A 189 -17.30 -1.32 13.98
C LEU A 189 -17.90 -2.42 13.10
N LEU A 190 -17.92 -2.22 11.78
CA LEU A 190 -18.44 -3.23 10.85
C LEU A 190 -17.64 -4.54 10.93
N ILE A 191 -16.31 -4.46 11.06
CA ILE A 191 -15.46 -5.65 11.20
C ILE A 191 -15.68 -6.31 12.57
N ALA A 192 -15.87 -5.54 13.64
CA ALA A 192 -16.18 -6.08 14.97
C ALA A 192 -17.51 -6.88 14.98
N VAL A 193 -18.53 -6.36 14.30
CA VAL A 193 -19.86 -6.99 14.26
C VAL A 193 -19.94 -8.12 13.22
N LEU A 194 -19.35 -7.93 12.04
CA LEU A 194 -19.54 -8.81 10.90
C LEU A 194 -18.32 -9.68 10.59
N GLY A 195 -17.14 -9.31 11.09
CA GLY A 195 -15.89 -10.03 10.88
C GLY A 195 -15.92 -11.39 11.60
N ARG A 196 -15.69 -12.46 10.86
CA ARG A 196 -15.58 -13.79 11.45
C ARG A 196 -14.13 -14.10 11.77
N GLN A 197 -13.84 -14.42 13.03
CA GLN A 197 -12.56 -15.05 13.37
C GLN A 197 -12.50 -16.38 12.61
N PRO A 198 -11.45 -16.62 11.80
CA PRO A 198 -11.22 -17.95 11.30
C PRO A 198 -11.07 -18.88 12.51
N HIS A 199 -11.85 -19.96 12.56
CA HIS A 199 -11.58 -20.99 13.56
C HIS A 199 -10.13 -21.42 13.36
N ALA A 200 -9.31 -21.24 14.36
CA ALA A 200 -7.96 -21.79 14.38
C ALA A 200 -8.11 -23.31 14.27
N ALA A 201 -7.99 -23.85 13.06
CA ALA A 201 -7.80 -25.27 12.87
C ALA A 201 -6.43 -25.57 13.50
N GLY A 202 -6.46 -26.00 14.74
CA GLY A 202 -5.55 -26.69 15.61
C GLY A 202 -4.06 -26.88 15.30
N ALA A 203 -3.47 -26.11 14.41
CA ALA A 203 -2.01 -26.13 14.23
C ALA A 203 -1.41 -25.02 15.11
N PRO A 204 -0.51 -25.35 16.06
CA PRO A 204 0.25 -24.35 16.78
C PRO A 204 0.93 -23.47 15.75
N ALA A 205 0.77 -22.13 15.89
CA ALA A 205 1.43 -21.18 15.01
C ALA A 205 2.93 -21.45 15.05
N THR A 206 3.46 -22.01 13.97
CA THR A 206 4.89 -22.28 13.81
C THR A 206 5.58 -20.93 13.69
N GLY A 207 5.89 -20.29 14.81
CA GLY A 207 6.67 -19.07 14.94
C GLY A 207 6.13 -17.86 14.13
N TRP A 208 6.05 -16.71 14.78
CA TRP A 208 5.66 -15.43 14.16
C TRP A 208 6.82 -14.77 13.38
N TRP A 209 8.08 -15.20 13.67
CA TRP A 209 9.28 -14.62 13.09
C TRP A 209 9.44 -15.07 11.64
N PRO A 210 9.72 -14.14 10.71
CA PRO A 210 9.94 -14.49 9.32
C PRO A 210 11.13 -15.42 9.12
N ASN A 211 10.99 -16.37 8.21
CA ASN A 211 12.11 -17.18 7.78
C ASN A 211 12.93 -16.44 6.71
N TRP A 212 13.89 -15.63 7.14
CA TRP A 212 14.74 -14.82 6.25
C TRP A 212 15.63 -15.65 5.30
N ARG A 213 15.76 -16.97 5.53
CA ARG A 213 16.47 -17.87 4.61
C ARG A 213 15.57 -18.39 3.49
N ASP A 214 14.26 -18.17 3.58
CA ASP A 214 13.32 -18.58 2.54
C ASP A 214 13.35 -17.61 1.36
N GLY A 215 13.73 -18.11 0.18
CA GLY A 215 13.76 -17.31 -1.05
C GLY A 215 12.39 -16.73 -1.45
N ARG A 216 11.27 -17.26 -0.93
CA ARG A 216 9.93 -16.67 -1.15
C ARG A 216 9.82 -15.29 -0.50
N VAL A 217 10.39 -15.12 0.70
CA VAL A 217 10.41 -13.86 1.44
C VAL A 217 11.06 -12.75 0.62
N TRP A 218 12.27 -13.01 0.14
CA TRP A 218 13.04 -12.03 -0.64
C TRP A 218 12.38 -11.74 -1.99
N ARG A 219 11.81 -12.75 -2.64
CA ARG A 219 11.11 -12.59 -3.91
C ARG A 219 9.88 -11.70 -3.78
N CYS A 220 9.01 -11.99 -2.81
CA CYS A 220 7.83 -11.16 -2.55
C CYS A 220 8.24 -9.75 -2.12
N GLY A 221 9.22 -9.64 -1.22
CA GLY A 221 9.68 -8.36 -0.69
C GLY A 221 10.33 -7.46 -1.74
N LEU A 222 11.24 -7.99 -2.56
CA LEU A 222 11.92 -7.21 -3.61
C LEU A 222 10.98 -6.86 -4.76
N LEU A 223 10.03 -7.76 -5.11
CA LEU A 223 9.06 -7.48 -6.16
C LEU A 223 8.12 -6.34 -5.73
N LEU A 224 7.55 -6.39 -4.53
CA LEU A 224 6.75 -5.31 -3.97
C LEU A 224 7.59 -4.05 -3.72
N GLY A 225 8.85 -4.24 -3.31
CA GLY A 225 9.80 -3.16 -3.07
C GLY A 225 10.12 -2.36 -4.32
N GLY A 226 10.26 -3.03 -5.47
CA GLY A 226 10.44 -2.35 -6.75
C GLY A 226 9.24 -1.46 -7.11
N VAL A 227 8.02 -1.91 -6.81
CA VAL A 227 6.80 -1.10 -6.99
C VAL A 227 6.80 0.12 -6.07
N ASN A 228 6.98 -0.12 -4.76
CA ASN A 228 6.90 0.96 -3.77
C ASN A 228 8.05 1.96 -3.93
N ALA A 229 9.28 1.50 -4.19
CA ALA A 229 10.40 2.39 -4.47
C ALA A 229 10.14 3.29 -5.67
N THR A 230 9.63 2.72 -6.75
CA THR A 230 9.28 3.48 -7.96
C THR A 230 8.15 4.46 -7.69
N TYR A 231 7.06 4.03 -7.03
CA TYR A 231 5.92 4.89 -6.74
C TYR A 231 6.29 6.10 -5.87
N PHE A 232 6.93 5.86 -4.72
CA PHE A 232 7.36 6.95 -3.84
C PHE A 232 8.46 7.79 -4.48
N GLY A 233 9.37 7.15 -5.21
CA GLY A 233 10.44 7.83 -5.92
C GLY A 233 9.92 8.77 -7.01
N LEU A 234 9.01 8.32 -7.86
CA LEU A 234 8.44 9.17 -8.90
C LEU A 234 7.64 10.35 -8.30
N ASN A 235 6.80 10.10 -7.29
CA ASN A 235 6.08 11.19 -6.62
C ASN A 235 7.02 12.22 -5.97
N GLY A 236 8.17 11.78 -5.44
CA GLY A 236 9.14 12.67 -4.78
C GLY A 236 10.10 13.39 -5.72
N PHE A 237 10.55 12.74 -6.80
CA PHE A 237 11.66 13.25 -7.61
C PHE A 237 11.25 13.81 -8.97
N VAL A 238 10.10 13.41 -9.54
CA VAL A 238 9.60 13.96 -10.81
C VAL A 238 9.42 15.47 -10.78
N PRO A 239 8.90 16.10 -9.69
CA PRO A 239 8.78 17.54 -9.63
C PRO A 239 10.12 18.27 -9.83
N GLY A 240 11.14 17.86 -9.07
CA GLY A 240 12.48 18.46 -9.17
C GLY A 240 13.13 18.21 -10.52
N TRP A 241 12.99 16.99 -11.08
CA TRP A 241 13.54 16.65 -12.40
C TRP A 241 12.91 17.49 -13.51
N LEU A 242 11.58 17.55 -13.61
CA LEU A 242 10.91 18.34 -14.66
C LEU A 242 11.20 19.83 -14.54
N THR A 243 11.32 20.34 -13.30
CA THR A 243 11.70 21.74 -13.07
C THR A 243 13.12 22.00 -13.55
N ALA A 244 14.07 21.14 -13.22
CA ALA A 244 15.47 21.24 -13.66
C ALA A 244 15.62 21.09 -15.20
N ALA A 245 14.74 20.29 -15.83
CA ALA A 245 14.68 20.13 -17.28
C ALA A 245 13.92 21.28 -18.02
N GLY A 246 13.54 22.36 -17.33
CA GLY A 246 12.80 23.48 -17.93
C GLY A 246 11.34 23.19 -18.25
N SER A 247 10.78 22.10 -17.70
CA SER A 247 9.40 21.63 -17.96
C SER A 247 8.53 21.72 -16.72
N ALA A 248 8.68 22.77 -15.89
CA ALA A 248 7.97 22.94 -14.61
C ALA A 248 6.44 22.93 -14.75
N SER A 249 5.89 23.42 -15.86
CA SER A 249 4.44 23.38 -16.16
C SER A 249 3.87 21.96 -16.29
N LEU A 250 4.73 20.95 -16.54
CA LEU A 250 4.34 19.55 -16.69
C LEU A 250 4.36 18.77 -15.36
N VAL A 251 4.86 19.35 -14.26
CA VAL A 251 4.92 18.68 -12.95
C VAL A 251 3.55 18.22 -12.50
N GLN A 252 2.59 19.14 -12.44
CA GLN A 252 1.23 18.81 -12.02
C GLN A 252 0.56 17.79 -12.95
N PRO A 253 0.55 17.98 -14.29
CA PRO A 253 0.03 16.97 -15.21
C PRO A 253 0.67 15.58 -15.05
N ALA A 254 1.98 15.51 -14.87
CA ALA A 254 2.70 14.23 -14.71
C ALA A 254 2.31 13.50 -13.42
N LEU A 255 2.22 14.21 -12.28
CA LEU A 255 1.79 13.61 -11.02
C LEU A 255 0.32 13.19 -11.05
N ILE A 256 -0.56 13.97 -11.67
CA ILE A 256 -1.96 13.58 -11.89
C ILE A 256 -2.01 12.32 -12.75
N ALA A 257 -1.29 12.29 -13.86
CA ALA A 257 -1.27 11.13 -14.76
C ALA A 257 -0.75 9.87 -14.07
N LEU A 258 0.33 9.97 -13.27
CA LEU A 258 0.90 8.88 -12.48
C LEU A 258 -0.15 8.29 -11.52
N ASN A 259 -0.87 9.12 -10.81
CA ASN A 259 -1.81 8.66 -9.79
C ASN A 259 -3.17 8.25 -10.38
N LEU A 260 -3.68 9.00 -11.38
CA LEU A 260 -4.98 8.71 -12.00
C LEU A 260 -4.95 7.43 -12.84
N ALA A 261 -3.82 7.11 -13.48
CA ALA A 261 -3.66 5.89 -14.28
C ALA A 261 -3.76 4.59 -13.46
N GLN A 262 -3.68 4.67 -12.15
CA GLN A 262 -3.92 3.53 -11.24
C GLN A 262 -5.41 3.11 -11.25
N ILE A 263 -6.35 4.02 -11.56
CA ILE A 263 -7.79 3.69 -11.62
C ILE A 263 -8.10 2.66 -12.70
N PRO A 264 -7.76 2.89 -14.00
CA PRO A 264 -8.02 1.88 -15.03
C PRO A 264 -7.27 0.56 -14.76
N ALA A 265 -6.08 0.60 -14.18
CA ALA A 265 -5.36 -0.61 -13.75
C ALA A 265 -6.15 -1.39 -12.69
N SER A 266 -6.70 -0.69 -11.70
CA SER A 266 -7.50 -1.30 -10.64
C SER A 266 -8.80 -1.91 -11.18
N LEU A 267 -9.49 -1.23 -12.09
CA LEU A 267 -10.70 -1.74 -12.74
C LEU A 267 -10.39 -2.99 -13.59
N LEU A 268 -9.29 -2.98 -14.35
CA LEU A 268 -8.81 -4.15 -15.07
C LEU A 268 -8.58 -5.33 -14.12
N LEU A 269 -7.98 -5.09 -12.98
CA LEU A 269 -7.68 -6.14 -12.01
C LEU A 269 -8.94 -6.65 -11.30
N LEU A 270 -9.93 -5.81 -11.04
CA LEU A 270 -11.22 -6.28 -10.53
C LEU A 270 -11.87 -7.29 -11.51
N ALA A 271 -11.70 -7.08 -12.82
CA ALA A 271 -12.22 -8.00 -13.84
C ALA A 271 -11.38 -9.27 -14.02
N PHE A 272 -10.04 -9.15 -13.97
CA PHE A 272 -9.13 -10.21 -14.44
C PHE A 272 -8.13 -10.73 -13.41
N ALA A 273 -8.03 -10.16 -12.20
CA ALA A 273 -7.03 -10.55 -11.21
C ALA A 273 -7.06 -12.05 -10.87
N GLY A 274 -8.24 -12.66 -10.83
CA GLY A 274 -8.38 -14.10 -10.57
C GLY A 274 -7.55 -14.99 -11.52
N ARG A 275 -7.37 -14.53 -12.78
CA ARG A 275 -6.53 -15.18 -13.78
C ARG A 275 -5.10 -14.66 -13.77
N LEU A 276 -4.93 -13.34 -13.75
CA LEU A 276 -3.62 -12.67 -13.91
C LEU A 276 -2.64 -12.99 -12.78
N VAL A 277 -3.09 -13.14 -11.54
CA VAL A 277 -2.23 -13.48 -10.39
C VAL A 277 -1.51 -14.83 -10.54
N ARG A 278 -1.99 -15.70 -11.43
CA ARG A 278 -1.40 -17.01 -11.73
C ARG A 278 -0.58 -17.02 -13.02
N VAL A 279 -0.54 -15.90 -13.75
CA VAL A 279 0.16 -15.77 -15.03
C VAL A 279 1.49 -15.05 -14.82
N PRO A 280 2.64 -15.75 -14.87
CA PRO A 280 3.95 -15.13 -14.65
C PRO A 280 4.27 -14.00 -15.61
N MET A 281 3.80 -14.10 -16.87
CA MET A 281 3.98 -13.01 -17.85
C MET A 281 3.34 -11.70 -17.41
N ALA A 282 2.24 -11.73 -16.63
CA ALA A 282 1.60 -10.51 -16.13
C ALA A 282 2.53 -9.72 -15.18
N TYR A 283 3.31 -10.41 -14.37
CA TYR A 283 4.31 -9.78 -13.49
C TYR A 283 5.48 -9.20 -14.30
N GLY A 284 6.01 -9.98 -15.26
CA GLY A 284 7.12 -9.55 -16.10
C GLY A 284 6.74 -8.37 -17.00
N SER A 285 5.58 -8.43 -17.68
CA SER A 285 5.11 -7.34 -18.53
C SER A 285 4.83 -6.05 -17.74
N ALA A 286 4.17 -6.15 -16.57
CA ALA A 286 3.96 -4.99 -15.73
C ALA A 286 5.29 -4.40 -15.24
N GLY A 287 6.28 -5.24 -14.90
CA GLY A 287 7.62 -4.79 -14.56
C GLY A 287 8.34 -4.06 -15.71
N ILE A 288 8.27 -4.60 -16.93
CA ILE A 288 8.82 -3.94 -18.12
C ILE A 288 8.16 -2.58 -18.37
N MET A 289 6.84 -2.50 -18.27
CA MET A 289 6.09 -1.24 -18.40
C MET A 289 6.48 -0.23 -17.32
N LEU A 290 6.66 -0.69 -16.08
CA LEU A 290 7.10 0.16 -14.96
C LEU A 290 8.50 0.73 -15.22
N LEU A 291 9.46 -0.12 -15.63
CA LEU A 291 10.81 0.29 -15.98
C LEU A 291 10.82 1.26 -17.17
N ALA A 292 10.04 0.97 -18.21
CA ALA A 292 9.89 1.83 -19.38
C ALA A 292 9.32 3.21 -18.98
N GLY A 293 8.34 3.25 -18.07
CA GLY A 293 7.80 4.50 -17.53
C GLY A 293 8.87 5.34 -16.81
N VAL A 294 9.67 4.72 -15.94
CA VAL A 294 10.78 5.41 -15.24
C VAL A 294 11.80 5.96 -16.22
N LEU A 295 12.27 5.14 -17.15
CA LEU A 295 13.27 5.54 -18.15
C LEU A 295 12.70 6.59 -19.13
N GLY A 296 11.45 6.44 -19.54
CA GLY A 296 10.77 7.38 -20.44
C GLY A 296 10.64 8.79 -19.85
N ILE A 297 10.32 8.91 -18.54
CA ILE A 297 10.28 10.20 -17.84
C ILE A 297 11.66 10.88 -17.89
N VAL A 298 12.73 10.13 -17.70
CA VAL A 298 14.09 10.68 -17.65
C VAL A 298 14.62 11.04 -19.05
N LEU A 299 14.38 10.16 -20.02
CA LEU A 299 14.92 10.32 -21.37
C LEU A 299 14.12 11.30 -22.23
N MET A 300 12.84 11.54 -21.87
CA MET A 300 11.91 12.40 -22.63
C MET A 300 11.20 13.39 -21.68
N PRO A 301 11.91 14.39 -21.12
CA PRO A 301 11.39 15.28 -20.07
C PRO A 301 10.32 16.30 -20.56
N GLY A 302 10.00 16.33 -21.84
CA GLY A 302 8.95 17.16 -22.42
C GLY A 302 7.53 16.60 -22.20
N PRO A 303 6.54 16.94 -23.04
CA PRO A 303 5.14 16.51 -22.90
C PRO A 303 4.97 14.98 -22.82
N ALA A 304 5.89 14.20 -23.43
CA ALA A 304 5.90 12.74 -23.35
C ALA A 304 6.09 12.23 -21.91
N ALA A 305 6.73 12.99 -21.02
CA ALA A 305 6.91 12.59 -19.61
C ALA A 305 5.58 12.33 -18.90
N VAL A 306 4.51 13.03 -19.28
CA VAL A 306 3.15 12.82 -18.75
C VAL A 306 2.62 11.43 -19.12
N ALA A 307 2.81 11.01 -20.37
CA ALA A 307 2.40 9.68 -20.82
C ALA A 307 3.24 8.57 -20.16
N TRP A 308 4.54 8.78 -20.00
CA TRP A 308 5.41 7.85 -19.29
C TRP A 308 5.08 7.74 -17.79
N ALA A 309 4.69 8.85 -17.16
CA ALA A 309 4.20 8.85 -15.79
C ALA A 309 2.88 8.06 -15.66
N ALA A 310 1.94 8.23 -16.60
CA ALA A 310 0.72 7.43 -16.65
C ALA A 310 1.03 5.93 -16.81
N LEU A 311 1.95 5.57 -17.70
CA LEU A 311 2.38 4.18 -17.90
C LEU A 311 2.97 3.60 -16.61
N ALA A 312 3.84 4.36 -15.92
CA ALA A 312 4.43 3.93 -14.66
C ALA A 312 3.36 3.72 -13.57
N GLY A 313 2.39 4.63 -13.46
CA GLY A 313 1.28 4.53 -12.51
C GLY A 313 0.39 3.32 -12.77
N PHE A 314 0.00 3.11 -14.03
CA PHE A 314 -0.78 1.94 -14.44
C PHE A 314 -0.04 0.63 -14.13
N ALA A 315 1.20 0.51 -14.58
CA ALA A 315 2.03 -0.67 -14.39
C ALA A 315 2.32 -0.95 -12.91
N GLY A 316 2.58 0.12 -12.13
CA GLY A 316 2.78 0.05 -10.70
C GLY A 316 1.56 -0.51 -9.97
N ALA A 317 0.36 -0.04 -10.29
CA ALA A 317 -0.89 -0.54 -9.69
C ALA A 317 -1.17 -2.00 -10.06
N VAL A 318 -0.90 -2.40 -11.31
CA VAL A 318 -1.00 -3.81 -11.73
C VAL A 318 -0.04 -4.66 -10.91
N LEU A 319 1.23 -4.31 -10.87
CA LEU A 319 2.25 -5.09 -10.19
C LEU A 319 2.06 -5.09 -8.67
N LEU A 320 1.58 -3.98 -8.08
CA LEU A 320 1.20 -3.89 -6.67
C LEU A 320 0.18 -4.96 -6.28
N THR A 321 -0.94 -5.01 -7.01
CA THR A 321 -2.02 -5.96 -6.71
C THR A 321 -1.56 -7.40 -6.90
N LEU A 322 -0.80 -7.69 -7.96
CA LEU A 322 -0.24 -9.01 -8.22
C LEU A 322 0.74 -9.43 -7.11
N ALA A 323 1.63 -8.52 -6.68
CA ALA A 323 2.60 -8.78 -5.61
C ALA A 323 1.92 -9.02 -4.26
N LEU A 324 0.89 -8.25 -3.93
CA LEU A 324 0.13 -8.39 -2.68
C LEU A 324 -0.65 -9.71 -2.59
N ALA A 325 -0.95 -10.35 -3.72
CA ALA A 325 -1.57 -11.68 -3.75
C ALA A 325 -0.57 -12.82 -3.46
N LEU A 326 0.74 -12.60 -3.69
CA LEU A 326 1.76 -13.66 -3.62
C LEU A 326 1.83 -14.37 -2.26
N PRO A 327 1.85 -13.69 -1.10
CA PRO A 327 1.88 -14.39 0.18
C PRO A 327 0.73 -15.38 0.35
N SER A 328 -0.47 -14.97 -0.06
CA SER A 328 -1.67 -15.82 0.02
C SER A 328 -1.67 -16.97 -1.00
N LEU A 329 -0.91 -16.85 -2.10
CA LEU A 329 -0.77 -17.90 -3.13
C LEU A 329 0.36 -18.88 -2.82
N LEU A 330 1.46 -18.40 -2.26
CA LEU A 330 2.70 -19.17 -2.06
C LEU A 330 2.84 -19.75 -0.65
N GLY A 331 2.11 -19.19 0.33
CA GLY A 331 2.14 -19.61 1.73
C GLY A 331 0.92 -20.43 2.12
N ASP A 332 1.11 -21.35 3.06
CA ASP A 332 0.01 -21.96 3.78
C ASP A 332 -0.62 -20.94 4.74
N ALA A 333 -1.84 -21.20 5.22
CA ALA A 333 -2.57 -20.25 6.06
C ALA A 333 -1.77 -19.79 7.31
N ALA A 334 -0.93 -20.68 7.86
CA ALA A 334 -0.05 -20.38 9.00
C ALA A 334 1.17 -19.51 8.60
N ASP A 335 1.64 -19.61 7.34
CA ASP A 335 2.82 -18.92 6.84
C ASP A 335 2.51 -17.50 6.33
N VAL A 336 1.28 -17.26 5.85
CA VAL A 336 0.91 -15.98 5.22
C VAL A 336 1.21 -14.76 6.09
N PRO A 337 0.93 -14.73 7.41
CA PRO A 337 1.22 -13.56 8.24
C PRO A 337 2.71 -13.18 8.24
N ARG A 338 3.59 -14.17 8.48
CA ARG A 338 5.05 -13.96 8.57
C ARG A 338 5.68 -13.66 7.21
N LEU A 339 5.19 -14.28 6.14
CA LEU A 339 5.62 -14.01 4.76
C LEU A 339 5.21 -12.59 4.32
N SER A 340 3.98 -12.19 4.64
CA SER A 340 3.48 -10.84 4.36
C SER A 340 4.25 -9.78 5.15
N ALA A 341 4.50 -10.01 6.43
CA ALA A 341 5.25 -9.09 7.27
C ALA A 341 6.67 -8.87 6.72
N ALA A 342 7.38 -9.94 6.39
CA ALA A 342 8.70 -9.85 5.78
C ALA A 342 8.66 -9.13 4.42
N MET A 343 7.66 -9.43 3.60
CA MET A 343 7.44 -8.76 2.32
C MET A 343 7.30 -7.24 2.50
N PHE A 344 6.50 -6.77 3.45
CA PHE A 344 6.33 -5.34 3.71
C PHE A 344 7.59 -4.70 4.30
N THR A 345 8.28 -5.36 5.24
CA THR A 345 9.55 -4.87 5.81
C THR A 345 10.60 -4.67 4.72
N ILE A 346 10.84 -5.66 3.87
CA ILE A 346 11.79 -5.56 2.76
C ILE A 346 11.35 -4.47 1.78
N SER A 347 10.07 -4.44 1.44
CA SER A 347 9.53 -3.52 0.43
C SER A 347 9.68 -2.06 0.84
N TYR A 348 9.25 -1.69 2.03
CA TYR A 348 9.36 -0.30 2.50
C TYR A 348 10.80 0.08 2.86
N GLY A 349 11.58 -0.87 3.39
CA GLY A 349 13.01 -0.68 3.58
C GLY A 349 13.75 -0.38 2.28
N LEU A 350 13.43 -1.13 1.21
CA LEU A 350 13.98 -0.89 -0.12
C LEU A 350 13.52 0.45 -0.70
N ALA A 351 12.24 0.81 -0.53
CA ALA A 351 11.72 2.09 -1.01
C ALA A 351 12.42 3.28 -0.35
N MET A 352 12.61 3.20 0.97
CA MET A 352 13.32 4.24 1.72
C MET A 352 14.79 4.30 1.35
N GLY A 353 15.47 3.15 1.27
CA GLY A 353 16.89 3.09 0.84
C GLY A 353 17.09 3.63 -0.57
N ALA A 354 16.22 3.31 -1.51
CA ALA A 354 16.26 3.83 -2.87
C ALA A 354 16.06 5.36 -2.92
N ALA A 355 15.13 5.90 -2.12
CA ALA A 355 14.89 7.35 -2.04
C ALA A 355 16.09 8.09 -1.43
N LEU A 356 16.71 7.56 -0.38
CA LEU A 356 17.93 8.12 0.21
C LEU A 356 19.08 8.12 -0.78
N LEU A 357 19.32 7.01 -1.47
CA LEU A 357 20.35 6.91 -2.50
C LEU A 357 20.08 7.86 -3.66
N ALA A 358 18.83 8.02 -4.07
CA ALA A 358 18.44 8.97 -5.11
C ALA A 358 18.78 10.42 -4.73
N GLY A 359 18.45 10.82 -3.50
CA GLY A 359 18.79 12.13 -2.97
C GLY A 359 20.30 12.35 -2.88
N GLN A 360 21.07 11.37 -2.41
CA GLN A 360 22.53 11.42 -2.35
C GLN A 360 23.15 11.53 -3.75
N LEU A 361 22.73 10.71 -4.70
CA LEU A 361 23.23 10.78 -6.08
C LEU A 361 22.99 12.16 -6.69
N TRP A 362 21.80 12.72 -6.49
CA TRP A 362 21.51 14.08 -6.97
C TRP A 362 22.41 15.12 -6.31
N SER A 363 22.54 15.11 -4.97
CA SER A 363 23.33 16.10 -4.24
C SER A 363 24.83 16.04 -4.55
N MET A 364 25.38 14.83 -4.73
CA MET A 364 26.79 14.62 -5.01
C MET A 364 27.19 14.93 -6.45
N THR A 365 26.28 14.68 -7.40
CA THR A 365 26.60 14.79 -8.84
C THR A 365 26.09 16.10 -9.46
N GLY A 366 25.13 16.76 -8.83
CA GLY A 366 24.40 17.89 -9.42
C GLY A 366 23.50 17.48 -10.59
N LEU A 367 23.38 16.20 -10.91
CA LEU A 367 22.60 15.68 -12.05
C LEU A 367 21.28 15.07 -11.57
N PRO A 368 20.13 15.79 -11.71
CA PRO A 368 18.84 15.29 -11.24
C PRO A 368 18.40 13.97 -11.88
N ALA A 369 18.83 13.69 -13.12
CA ALA A 369 18.55 12.45 -13.83
C ALA A 369 19.09 11.21 -13.10
N LEU A 370 20.24 11.31 -12.42
CA LEU A 370 20.86 10.20 -11.69
C LEU A 370 20.04 9.79 -10.44
N ALA A 371 19.18 10.66 -9.93
CA ALA A 371 18.25 10.30 -8.86
C ALA A 371 17.28 9.17 -9.25
N PHE A 372 17.04 8.95 -10.54
CA PHE A 372 16.15 7.89 -11.01
C PHE A 372 16.83 6.52 -11.14
N LEU A 373 18.16 6.46 -11.06
CA LEU A 373 18.90 5.20 -11.17
C LEU A 373 18.47 4.14 -10.13
N PRO A 374 18.36 4.45 -8.82
CA PRO A 374 17.88 3.46 -7.85
C PRO A 374 16.48 2.94 -8.16
N PHE A 375 15.58 3.79 -8.66
CA PHE A 375 14.21 3.39 -9.02
C PHE A 375 14.18 2.52 -10.27
N ALA A 376 15.00 2.84 -11.28
CA ALA A 376 15.16 2.00 -12.47
C ALA A 376 15.74 0.62 -12.12
N LEU A 377 16.75 0.56 -11.25
CA LEU A 377 17.33 -0.71 -10.79
C LEU A 377 16.33 -1.55 -9.99
N THR A 378 15.53 -0.95 -9.12
CA THR A 378 14.48 -1.67 -8.37
C THR A 378 13.34 -2.14 -9.27
N ALA A 379 12.94 -1.36 -10.29
CA ALA A 379 11.97 -1.76 -11.30
C ALA A 379 12.50 -2.91 -12.17
N LEU A 380 13.79 -2.86 -12.56
CA LEU A 380 14.46 -3.95 -13.29
C LEU A 380 14.49 -5.24 -12.45
N ALA A 381 14.87 -5.14 -11.17
CA ALA A 381 14.85 -6.28 -10.26
C ALA A 381 13.46 -6.90 -10.15
N ALA A 382 12.42 -6.07 -9.99
CA ALA A 382 11.03 -6.54 -9.96
C ALA A 382 10.62 -7.23 -11.28
N THR A 383 11.06 -6.71 -12.41
CA THR A 383 10.83 -7.32 -13.75
C THR A 383 11.45 -8.71 -13.83
N LEU A 384 12.72 -8.83 -13.49
CA LEU A 384 13.45 -10.10 -13.54
C LEU A 384 12.87 -11.14 -12.58
N LEU A 385 12.53 -10.71 -11.35
CA LEU A 385 11.89 -11.57 -10.37
C LEU A 385 10.50 -12.02 -10.81
N GLY A 386 9.71 -11.12 -11.41
CA GLY A 386 8.40 -11.45 -11.98
C GLY A 386 8.49 -12.50 -13.07
N ALA A 387 9.44 -12.37 -14.00
CA ALA A 387 9.67 -13.32 -15.06
C ALA A 387 10.06 -14.74 -14.56
N THR A 388 10.72 -14.82 -13.40
CA THR A 388 11.15 -16.11 -12.79
C THR A 388 10.08 -16.83 -11.98
N LEU A 389 8.87 -16.27 -11.83
CA LEU A 389 7.76 -16.89 -11.09
C LEU A 389 7.18 -18.13 -11.79
N LYS A 390 7.45 -18.37 -13.07
CA LYS A 390 6.92 -19.45 -13.91
C LYS A 390 6.89 -20.84 -13.26
N ARG A 391 7.84 -21.15 -12.37
CA ARG A 391 8.02 -22.48 -11.79
C ARG A 391 7.36 -22.68 -10.42
N ARG A 392 6.69 -21.67 -9.86
CA ARG A 392 6.30 -21.68 -8.44
C ARG A 392 4.83 -21.28 -8.17
N LEU A 393 4.12 -20.75 -9.14
CA LEU A 393 2.70 -20.45 -8.93
C LEU A 393 1.89 -21.75 -9.04
N PRO A 394 0.99 -22.01 -8.07
CA PRO A 394 0.10 -23.16 -8.15
C PRO A 394 -0.80 -23.05 -9.38
N GLY A 395 -1.00 -24.18 -10.07
CA GLY A 395 -1.93 -24.26 -11.17
C GLY A 395 -3.35 -23.80 -10.81
N PRO A 396 -4.24 -23.57 -11.80
CA PRO A 396 -5.64 -23.30 -11.51
C PRO A 396 -6.21 -24.46 -10.68
N PRO A 397 -7.14 -24.21 -9.74
CA PRO A 397 -7.88 -25.28 -9.09
C PRO A 397 -8.62 -26.05 -10.18
N ALA A 398 -8.55 -27.37 -10.10
CA ALA A 398 -9.26 -28.29 -10.99
C ALA A 398 -10.77 -28.08 -10.87
#